data_e98e85c0940dd12fbb6197ebae76384d
#
_entry.id   e98e85c0940dd12fbb6197ebae76384d
#
_cell.length_a   1.000
_cell.length_b   1.000
_cell.length_c   1.000
_cell.angle_alpha   90.00
_cell.angle_beta   90.00
_cell.angle_gamma   90.00
#
_symmetry.space_group_name_H-M   'P 1'
#
loop_
_entity.id
_entity.type
_entity.pdbx_description
1 polymer ?
#
loop_
_entity_poly.entity_id
_entity_poly.type
_entity_poly.pdbx_seq_one_letter_code
_entity_poly.pdbx_strand_id
1 'polypeptide(L)'
;MPYLELSCKSKDLRIWSAGCSSGEEPYTLAMIIADYFGNQKPMWNTKVLATDISEKVLQVAQKGVYSGEAINTIPKYWRLKYFSKVEDENYQIGQEIKNEVIYRNFNLMTEVFPFKKKFHVIFCRNVMIYFEPKTKMELIKKFYDMTETGGYLFLGHSESVNKNDTNYRYIMPAVYRKG
;
A
#
# COMPACT_ATOMS: atom_id res chain seq x y z
N MET A 1 -6.10 -11.45 -4.16
CA MET A 1 -4.82 -12.19 -4.21
C MET A 1 -4.79 -13.28 -5.28
N PRO A 2 -5.73 -14.26 -5.41
CA PRO A 2 -5.61 -15.36 -6.39
C PRO A 2 -5.36 -14.92 -7.84
N TYR A 3 -6.07 -13.88 -8.30
CA TYR A 3 -5.86 -13.34 -9.63
C TYR A 3 -4.43 -12.80 -9.85
N LEU A 4 -3.89 -12.07 -8.86
CA LEU A 4 -2.54 -11.51 -8.94
C LEU A 4 -1.48 -12.62 -8.93
N GLU A 5 -1.67 -13.66 -8.16
CA GLU A 5 -0.79 -14.84 -8.14
C GLU A 5 -0.73 -15.50 -9.51
N LEU A 6 -1.89 -15.76 -10.13
CA LEU A 6 -1.98 -16.39 -11.45
C LEU A 6 -1.39 -15.51 -12.57
N SER A 7 -1.53 -14.20 -12.47
CA SER A 7 -1.05 -13.24 -13.48
C SER A 7 0.44 -12.92 -13.35
N CYS A 8 1.02 -13.06 -12.13
CA CYS A 8 2.39 -12.71 -11.83
C CYS A 8 3.36 -13.90 -12.00
N LYS A 9 3.58 -14.32 -13.27
CA LYS A 9 4.44 -15.48 -13.61
C LYS A 9 5.88 -15.35 -13.10
N SER A 10 6.39 -14.13 -12.94
CA SER A 10 7.74 -13.85 -12.44
C SER A 10 7.88 -14.03 -10.93
N LYS A 11 6.80 -14.27 -10.19
CA LYS A 11 6.76 -14.25 -8.72
C LYS A 11 7.29 -12.95 -8.10
N ASP A 12 7.21 -11.82 -8.83
CA ASP A 12 7.64 -10.48 -8.43
C ASP A 12 6.40 -9.58 -8.31
N LEU A 13 5.65 -9.71 -7.21
CA LEU A 13 4.44 -8.96 -6.93
C LEU A 13 4.80 -7.59 -6.33
N ARG A 14 4.62 -6.54 -7.11
CA ARG A 14 4.96 -5.16 -6.74
C ARG A 14 3.72 -4.41 -6.28
N ILE A 15 3.75 -3.98 -5.03
CA ILE A 15 2.68 -3.23 -4.39
C ILE A 15 3.24 -1.88 -3.92
N TRP A 16 2.48 -0.82 -4.11
CA TRP A 16 2.84 0.52 -3.67
C TRP A 16 1.74 1.11 -2.78
N SER A 17 2.09 1.51 -1.58
CA SER A 17 1.30 2.34 -0.67
C SER A 17 1.78 3.78 -0.82
N ALA A 18 1.02 4.60 -1.52
CA ALA A 18 1.32 5.98 -1.88
C ALA A 18 0.63 6.94 -0.90
N GLY A 19 1.41 7.61 -0.05
CA GLY A 19 0.92 8.37 1.10
C GLY A 19 0.67 7.45 2.29
N CYS A 20 1.71 6.72 2.73
CA CYS A 20 1.60 5.65 3.72
C CYS A 20 1.51 6.13 5.18
N SER A 21 1.66 7.42 5.44
CA SER A 21 1.62 8.00 6.78
C SER A 21 2.52 7.24 7.79
N SER A 22 2.01 6.91 8.95
CA SER A 22 2.69 6.20 10.04
C SER A 22 2.83 4.68 9.84
N GLY A 23 2.47 4.16 8.66
CA GLY A 23 2.84 2.80 8.23
C GLY A 23 1.79 1.71 8.50
N GLU A 24 0.62 2.03 9.00
CA GLU A 24 -0.46 1.07 9.29
C GLU A 24 -0.90 0.32 8.02
N GLU A 25 -1.06 1.04 6.90
CA GLU A 25 -1.49 0.44 5.63
C GLU A 25 -0.43 -0.51 5.06
N PRO A 26 0.85 -0.11 4.84
CA PRO A 26 1.83 -1.02 4.27
C PRO A 26 2.11 -2.24 5.16
N TYR A 27 2.06 -2.13 6.49
CA TYR A 27 2.18 -3.29 7.36
C TYR A 27 0.96 -4.22 7.28
N THR A 28 -0.24 -3.65 7.17
CA THR A 28 -1.46 -4.46 6.94
C THR A 28 -1.35 -5.24 5.63
N LEU A 29 -0.87 -4.59 4.56
CA LEU A 29 -0.63 -5.26 3.28
C LEU A 29 0.41 -6.37 3.40
N ALA A 30 1.52 -6.12 4.10
CA ALA A 30 2.55 -7.12 4.33
C ALA A 30 2.04 -8.33 5.13
N MET A 31 1.21 -8.12 6.16
CA MET A 31 0.57 -9.20 6.91
C MET A 31 -0.40 -10.02 6.05
N ILE A 32 -1.25 -9.36 5.23
CA ILE A 32 -2.16 -10.05 4.29
C ILE A 32 -1.36 -10.94 3.32
N ILE A 33 -0.26 -10.43 2.80
CA ILE A 33 0.60 -11.16 1.86
C ILE A 33 1.26 -12.35 2.56
N ALA A 34 1.80 -12.14 3.77
CA ALA A 34 2.44 -13.18 4.56
C ALA A 34 1.47 -14.32 4.88
N ASP A 35 0.24 -14.00 5.28
CA ASP A 35 -0.80 -15.00 5.55
C ASP A 35 -1.26 -15.73 4.28
N TYR A 36 -1.41 -15.00 3.17
CA TYR A 36 -1.85 -15.60 1.90
C TYR A 36 -0.85 -16.61 1.36
N PHE A 37 0.43 -16.23 1.29
CA PHE A 37 1.46 -17.11 0.73
C PHE A 37 1.97 -18.15 1.73
N GLY A 38 1.88 -17.91 3.03
CA GLY A 38 2.32 -18.84 4.07
C GLY A 38 3.71 -19.40 3.78
N ASN A 39 3.83 -20.72 3.71
CA ASN A 39 5.08 -21.42 3.42
C ASN A 39 5.65 -21.16 2.01
N GLN A 40 4.85 -20.64 1.08
CA GLN A 40 5.30 -20.29 -0.26
C GLN A 40 5.93 -18.87 -0.33
N LYS A 41 5.80 -18.07 0.72
CA LYS A 41 6.29 -16.70 0.78
C LYS A 41 7.77 -16.54 0.36
N PRO A 42 8.71 -17.44 0.76
CA PRO A 42 10.11 -17.32 0.35
C PRO A 42 10.35 -17.45 -1.17
N MET A 43 9.42 -18.03 -1.92
CA MET A 43 9.51 -18.14 -3.37
C MET A 43 9.04 -16.88 -4.12
N TRP A 44 8.52 -15.90 -3.40
CA TRP A 44 7.93 -14.69 -3.96
C TRP A 44 8.67 -13.44 -3.50
N ASN A 45 8.95 -12.54 -4.42
CA ASN A 45 9.29 -11.16 -4.08
C ASN A 45 7.98 -10.37 -3.96
N THR A 46 7.63 -9.97 -2.74
CA THR A 46 6.36 -9.29 -2.43
C THR A 46 6.57 -8.02 -1.61
N LYS A 47 7.74 -7.40 -1.74
CA LYS A 47 8.05 -6.16 -1.02
C LYS A 47 7.02 -5.09 -1.34
N VAL A 48 6.49 -4.46 -0.29
CA VAL A 48 5.62 -3.30 -0.38
C VAL A 48 6.48 -2.05 -0.40
N LEU A 49 6.41 -1.26 -1.47
CA LEU A 49 6.95 0.10 -1.47
C LEU A 49 5.97 1.01 -0.72
N ALA A 50 6.44 1.68 0.30
CA ALA A 50 5.67 2.65 1.08
C ALA A 50 6.31 4.03 0.96
N THR A 51 5.53 5.02 0.53
CA THR A 51 6.06 6.36 0.32
C THR A 51 5.20 7.41 1.00
N ASP A 52 5.85 8.45 1.52
CA ASP A 52 5.21 9.65 2.04
C ASP A 52 6.12 10.85 1.79
N ILE A 53 5.55 12.06 1.76
CA ILE A 53 6.31 13.29 1.63
C ILE A 53 6.97 13.70 2.97
N SER A 54 6.42 13.26 4.08
CA SER A 54 6.86 13.61 5.42
C SER A 54 7.87 12.59 5.96
N GLU A 55 9.13 13.00 6.08
CA GLU A 55 10.17 12.17 6.71
C GLU A 55 9.83 11.83 8.16
N LYS A 56 9.15 12.74 8.88
CA LYS A 56 8.75 12.53 10.27
C LYS A 56 7.81 11.33 10.41
N VAL A 57 6.79 11.21 9.55
CA VAL A 57 5.87 10.06 9.63
C VAL A 57 6.55 8.78 9.15
N LEU A 58 7.46 8.86 8.18
CA LEU A 58 8.24 7.70 7.75
C LEU A 58 9.15 7.15 8.86
N GLN A 59 9.73 8.02 9.69
CA GLN A 59 10.49 7.58 10.85
C GLN A 59 9.61 6.84 11.88
N VAL A 60 8.36 7.32 12.11
CA VAL A 60 7.38 6.61 12.95
C VAL A 60 7.04 5.26 12.34
N ALA A 61 6.73 5.23 11.05
CA ALA A 61 6.43 4.01 10.31
C ALA A 61 7.57 2.98 10.41
N GLN A 62 8.82 3.41 10.21
CA GLN A 62 9.98 2.52 10.31
C GLN A 62 10.21 1.95 11.73
N LYS A 63 9.88 2.71 12.78
CA LYS A 63 9.89 2.20 14.16
C LYS A 63 8.87 1.09 14.33
N GLY A 64 7.69 1.22 13.71
CA GLY A 64 6.62 0.22 13.74
C GLY A 64 6.12 -0.06 15.15
N VAL A 65 5.99 0.99 15.98
CA VAL A 65 5.47 0.93 17.35
C VAL A 65 4.13 1.65 17.39
N TYR A 66 3.11 0.98 17.89
CA TYR A 66 1.73 1.47 17.90
C TYR A 66 1.11 1.28 19.29
N SER A 67 0.19 2.16 19.68
CA SER A 67 -0.55 2.01 20.93
C SER A 67 -1.47 0.79 20.90
N GLY A 68 -1.81 0.26 22.09
CA GLY A 68 -2.77 -0.83 22.22
C GLY A 68 -4.12 -0.48 21.60
N GLU A 69 -4.56 0.77 21.68
CA GLU A 69 -5.78 1.25 21.05
C GLU A 69 -5.71 1.12 19.52
N ALA A 70 -4.62 1.55 18.91
CA ALA A 70 -4.44 1.48 17.46
C ALA A 70 -4.48 0.04 16.95
N ILE A 71 -3.83 -0.90 17.65
CA ILE A 71 -3.81 -2.31 17.22
C ILE A 71 -5.09 -3.08 17.56
N ASN A 72 -5.97 -2.55 18.42
CA ASN A 72 -7.24 -3.22 18.75
C ASN A 72 -8.20 -3.35 17.55
N THR A 73 -8.02 -2.56 16.50
CA THR A 73 -8.74 -2.69 15.24
C THR A 73 -8.29 -3.90 14.40
N ILE A 74 -7.11 -4.46 14.72
CA ILE A 74 -6.53 -5.60 14.00
C ILE A 74 -7.09 -6.90 14.57
N PRO A 75 -7.40 -7.93 13.75
CA PRO A 75 -7.85 -9.23 14.22
C PRO A 75 -6.92 -9.81 15.30
N LYS A 76 -7.51 -10.39 16.36
CA LYS A 76 -6.75 -10.93 17.51
C LYS A 76 -5.63 -11.88 17.08
N TYR A 77 -5.90 -12.74 16.09
CA TYR A 77 -4.90 -13.67 15.54
C TYR A 77 -3.67 -12.93 15.01
N TRP A 78 -3.85 -11.85 14.24
CA TRP A 78 -2.73 -11.07 13.71
C TRP A 78 -1.97 -10.31 14.78
N ARG A 79 -2.69 -9.80 15.80
CA ARG A 79 -2.03 -9.14 16.93
C ARG A 79 -1.08 -10.10 17.64
N LEU A 80 -1.54 -11.31 17.93
CA LEU A 80 -0.72 -12.34 18.61
C LEU A 80 0.43 -12.86 17.74
N LYS A 81 0.23 -12.90 16.43
CA LYS A 81 1.21 -13.44 15.48
C LYS A 81 2.30 -12.44 15.13
N TYR A 82 1.93 -11.18 14.93
CA TYR A 82 2.80 -10.18 14.31
C TYR A 82 3.23 -9.05 15.23
N PHE A 83 2.70 -8.94 16.44
CA PHE A 83 3.05 -7.87 17.36
C PHE A 83 3.55 -8.44 18.70
N SER A 84 4.53 -7.76 19.28
CA SER A 84 5.01 -7.99 20.65
C SER A 84 4.80 -6.74 21.49
N LYS A 85 4.39 -6.92 22.75
CA LYS A 85 4.30 -5.81 23.70
C LYS A 85 5.70 -5.28 23.98
N VAL A 86 5.83 -3.96 23.98
CA VAL A 86 7.03 -3.23 24.38
C VAL A 86 6.72 -2.36 25.61
N GLU A 87 7.38 -1.26 25.82
CA GLU A 87 7.17 -0.39 26.98
C GLU A 87 5.75 0.18 27.00
N ASP A 88 5.20 0.41 28.18
CA ASP A 88 3.84 0.88 28.44
C ASP A 88 2.78 0.00 27.75
N GLU A 89 1.72 0.60 27.23
CA GLU A 89 0.68 -0.08 26.43
C GLU A 89 0.96 -0.02 24.94
N ASN A 90 2.25 -0.05 24.54
CA ASN A 90 2.66 -0.04 23.14
C ASN A 90 3.04 -1.44 22.66
N TYR A 91 2.91 -1.63 21.35
CA TYR A 91 3.18 -2.88 20.66
C TYR A 91 4.02 -2.61 19.42
N GLN A 92 5.05 -3.42 19.23
CA GLN A 92 5.92 -3.33 18.06
C GLN A 92 5.61 -4.45 17.09
N ILE A 93 5.53 -4.09 15.80
CA ILE A 93 5.39 -5.09 14.73
C ILE A 93 6.68 -5.91 14.58
N GLY A 94 6.54 -7.21 14.33
CA GLY A 94 7.65 -8.14 14.17
C GLY A 94 8.60 -7.78 13.05
N GLN A 95 9.89 -8.07 13.24
CA GLN A 95 10.94 -7.74 12.28
C GLN A 95 10.72 -8.39 10.91
N GLU A 96 10.12 -9.57 10.87
CA GLU A 96 9.77 -10.28 9.63
C GLU A 96 8.84 -9.45 8.74
N ILE A 97 7.80 -8.80 9.33
CA ILE A 97 6.88 -7.93 8.59
C ILE A 97 7.54 -6.59 8.25
N LYS A 98 8.34 -6.03 9.16
CA LYS A 98 9.11 -4.79 8.89
C LYS A 98 10.02 -4.96 7.68
N ASN A 99 10.66 -6.11 7.53
CA ASN A 99 11.54 -6.42 6.41
C ASN A 99 10.79 -6.51 5.06
N GLU A 100 9.47 -6.66 5.06
CA GLU A 100 8.66 -6.71 3.84
C GLU A 100 8.27 -5.32 3.30
N VAL A 101 8.55 -4.24 4.04
CA VAL A 101 8.19 -2.88 3.65
C VAL A 101 9.45 -2.05 3.37
N ILE A 102 9.45 -1.37 2.23
CA ILE A 102 10.52 -0.45 1.81
C ILE A 102 9.99 0.97 1.90
N TYR A 103 10.45 1.74 2.87
CA TYR A 103 10.07 3.14 3.04
C TYR A 103 10.95 4.08 2.22
N ARG A 104 10.32 5.05 1.53
CA ARG A 104 11.01 6.11 0.78
C ARG A 104 10.27 7.44 0.91
N ASN A 105 11.03 8.52 1.10
CA ASN A 105 10.46 9.85 0.93
C ASN A 105 10.14 10.08 -0.55
N PHE A 106 8.91 10.53 -0.84
CA PHE A 106 8.48 10.75 -2.21
C PHE A 106 7.32 11.75 -2.28
N ASN A 107 7.43 12.70 -3.20
CA ASN A 107 6.37 13.66 -3.47
C ASN A 107 5.54 13.18 -4.69
N LEU A 108 4.26 12.91 -4.48
CA LEU A 108 3.33 12.51 -5.55
C LEU A 108 3.10 13.60 -6.60
N MET A 109 3.49 14.85 -6.30
CA MET A 109 3.40 15.95 -7.27
C MET A 109 4.58 16.00 -8.23
N THR A 110 5.63 15.22 -8.03
CA THR A 110 6.76 15.10 -8.97
C THR A 110 6.23 14.86 -10.39
N GLU A 111 6.74 15.62 -11.35
CA GLU A 111 6.26 15.60 -12.73
C GLU A 111 6.31 14.20 -13.36
N VAL A 112 7.44 13.53 -13.22
CA VAL A 112 7.66 12.16 -13.72
C VAL A 112 8.03 11.24 -12.57
N PHE A 113 7.33 10.13 -12.44
CA PHE A 113 7.65 9.13 -11.42
C PHE A 113 8.92 8.35 -11.79
N PRO A 114 9.91 8.22 -10.89
CA PRO A 114 11.22 7.65 -11.20
C PRO A 114 11.24 6.11 -11.18
N PHE A 115 10.08 5.47 -11.19
CA PHE A 115 9.99 4.02 -11.06
C PHE A 115 10.28 3.32 -12.39
N LYS A 116 11.20 2.37 -12.38
CA LYS A 116 11.58 1.58 -13.56
C LYS A 116 10.58 0.48 -13.91
N LYS A 117 9.84 -0.02 -12.91
CA LYS A 117 8.85 -1.10 -13.07
C LYS A 117 7.49 -0.60 -12.65
N LYS A 118 6.46 -1.09 -13.31
CA LYS A 118 5.05 -0.84 -12.96
C LYS A 118 4.64 -1.67 -11.75
N PHE A 119 3.54 -1.28 -11.11
CA PHE A 119 2.99 -1.93 -9.94
C PHE A 119 1.76 -2.77 -10.30
N HIS A 120 1.61 -3.92 -9.68
CA HIS A 120 0.40 -4.74 -9.80
C HIS A 120 -0.74 -4.17 -8.97
N VAL A 121 -0.40 -3.50 -7.87
CA VAL A 121 -1.38 -2.84 -7.00
C VAL A 121 -0.81 -1.52 -6.49
N ILE A 122 -1.61 -0.47 -6.58
CA ILE A 122 -1.34 0.84 -5.99
C ILE A 122 -2.45 1.14 -4.99
N PHE A 123 -2.07 1.50 -3.77
CA PHE A 123 -2.94 2.08 -2.76
C PHE A 123 -2.63 3.57 -2.64
N CYS A 124 -3.64 4.43 -2.77
CA CYS A 124 -3.54 5.85 -2.50
C CYS A 124 -4.82 6.28 -1.79
N ARG A 125 -4.84 6.17 -0.48
CA ARG A 125 -6.05 6.35 0.32
C ARG A 125 -5.91 7.56 1.24
N ASN A 126 -6.96 8.36 1.27
CA ASN A 126 -7.06 9.56 2.13
C ASN A 126 -5.96 10.61 1.87
N VAL A 127 -5.42 10.66 0.67
CA VAL A 127 -4.37 11.60 0.23
C VAL A 127 -4.96 12.68 -0.66
N MET A 128 -5.75 12.27 -1.65
CA MET A 128 -6.29 13.17 -2.68
C MET A 128 -7.46 14.03 -2.19
N ILE A 129 -7.97 13.78 -0.98
CA ILE A 129 -9.06 14.60 -0.40
C ILE A 129 -8.68 16.08 -0.29
N TYR A 130 -7.38 16.38 -0.23
CA TYR A 130 -6.83 17.74 -0.11
C TYR A 130 -6.50 18.37 -1.47
N PHE A 131 -6.65 17.66 -2.58
CA PHE A 131 -6.23 18.13 -3.91
C PHE A 131 -7.40 18.68 -4.70
N GLU A 132 -7.10 19.69 -5.53
CA GLU A 132 -8.05 20.20 -6.51
C GLU A 132 -8.35 19.14 -7.59
N PRO A 133 -9.52 19.22 -8.25
CA PRO A 133 -9.94 18.25 -9.27
C PRO A 133 -8.89 18.01 -10.38
N LYS A 134 -8.27 19.07 -10.88
CA LYS A 134 -7.23 18.97 -11.91
C LYS A 134 -6.03 18.14 -11.44
N THR A 135 -5.54 18.44 -10.24
CA THR A 135 -4.40 17.73 -9.62
C THR A 135 -4.72 16.26 -9.38
N LYS A 136 -5.97 15.95 -8.96
CA LYS A 136 -6.43 14.55 -8.83
C LYS A 136 -6.36 13.80 -10.15
N MET A 137 -6.87 14.41 -11.22
CA MET A 137 -6.85 13.79 -12.55
C MET A 137 -5.44 13.52 -13.04
N GLU A 138 -4.53 14.48 -12.89
CA GLU A 138 -3.12 14.32 -13.24
C GLU A 138 -2.46 13.18 -12.46
N LEU A 139 -2.71 13.09 -11.16
CA LEU A 139 -2.19 12.02 -10.31
C LEU A 139 -2.75 10.65 -10.70
N ILE A 140 -4.06 10.54 -10.94
CA ILE A 140 -4.71 9.30 -11.41
C ILE A 140 -4.11 8.85 -12.74
N LYS A 141 -3.82 9.77 -13.66
CA LYS A 141 -3.14 9.44 -14.92
C LYS A 141 -1.74 8.88 -14.69
N LYS A 142 -0.95 9.50 -13.80
CA LYS A 142 0.38 8.99 -13.42
C LYS A 142 0.28 7.58 -12.81
N PHE A 143 -0.70 7.34 -11.92
CA PHE A 143 -0.94 6.00 -11.38
C PHE A 143 -1.33 5.00 -12.47
N TYR A 144 -2.17 5.40 -13.44
CA TYR A 144 -2.53 4.54 -14.56
C TYR A 144 -1.30 4.12 -15.35
N ASP A 145 -0.39 5.06 -15.65
CA ASP A 145 0.84 4.78 -16.39
C ASP A 145 1.77 3.83 -15.61
N MET A 146 1.78 3.93 -14.28
CA MET A 146 2.57 3.09 -13.38
C MET A 146 1.88 1.78 -12.96
N THR A 147 0.65 1.53 -13.38
CA THR A 147 -0.04 0.27 -13.09
C THR A 147 0.18 -0.73 -14.23
N GLU A 148 0.46 -1.99 -13.89
CA GLU A 148 0.50 -3.09 -14.87
C GLU A 148 -0.87 -3.34 -15.48
N THR A 149 -0.92 -3.87 -16.69
CA THR A 149 -2.18 -4.35 -17.32
C THR A 149 -2.81 -5.41 -16.41
N GLY A 150 -4.09 -5.27 -16.13
CA GLY A 150 -4.80 -6.11 -15.15
C GLY A 150 -4.55 -5.74 -13.68
N GLY A 151 -3.68 -4.76 -13.40
CA GLY A 151 -3.40 -4.29 -12.05
C GLY A 151 -4.50 -3.39 -11.47
N TYR A 152 -4.38 -3.09 -10.20
CA TYR A 152 -5.44 -2.41 -9.42
C TYR A 152 -4.96 -1.09 -8.80
N LEU A 153 -5.89 -0.14 -8.73
CA LEU A 153 -5.78 1.07 -7.93
C LEU A 153 -6.85 1.05 -6.84
N PHE A 154 -6.42 1.23 -5.58
CA PHE A 154 -7.28 1.37 -4.41
C PHE A 154 -7.22 2.81 -3.90
N LEU A 155 -8.38 3.42 -3.72
CA LEU A 155 -8.54 4.78 -3.19
C LEU A 155 -9.21 4.77 -1.81
N GLY A 156 -9.29 5.91 -1.15
CA GLY A 156 -10.11 6.07 0.04
C GLY A 156 -11.60 6.09 -0.31
N HIS A 157 -12.47 5.71 0.65
CA HIS A 157 -13.92 5.63 0.42
C HIS A 157 -14.55 6.99 0.04
N SER A 158 -13.98 8.09 0.52
CA SER A 158 -14.40 9.45 0.16
C SER A 158 -13.77 9.98 -1.13
N GLU A 159 -12.89 9.19 -1.76
CA GLU A 159 -12.17 9.54 -2.98
C GLU A 159 -12.76 8.78 -4.15
N SER A 160 -13.52 9.45 -4.99
CA SER A 160 -14.07 8.86 -6.22
C SER A 160 -13.42 9.48 -7.45
N VAL A 161 -13.27 8.67 -8.49
CA VAL A 161 -12.83 9.11 -9.81
C VAL A 161 -14.00 8.99 -10.76
N ASN A 162 -14.27 10.06 -11.50
CA ASN A 162 -15.30 10.03 -12.53
C ASN A 162 -14.88 9.05 -13.64
N LYS A 163 -15.82 8.24 -14.12
CA LYS A 163 -15.55 7.27 -15.20
C LYS A 163 -14.99 7.93 -16.47
N ASN A 164 -15.36 9.18 -16.72
CA ASN A 164 -14.93 9.93 -17.91
C ASN A 164 -13.52 10.54 -17.75
N ASP A 165 -12.98 10.56 -16.54
CA ASP A 165 -11.72 11.22 -16.20
C ASP A 165 -10.56 10.23 -16.08
N THR A 166 -10.80 8.94 -16.32
CA THR A 166 -9.79 7.90 -16.17
C THR A 166 -10.00 6.75 -17.15
N ASN A 167 -8.89 6.14 -17.56
CA ASN A 167 -8.88 4.89 -18.32
C ASN A 167 -8.98 3.63 -17.43
N TYR A 168 -9.04 3.80 -16.12
CA TYR A 168 -9.31 2.69 -15.23
C TYR A 168 -10.77 2.22 -15.34
N ARG A 169 -10.96 0.92 -15.35
CA ARG A 169 -12.28 0.31 -15.23
C ARG A 169 -12.72 0.29 -13.76
N TYR A 170 -13.88 0.85 -13.45
CA TYR A 170 -14.49 0.74 -12.13
C TYR A 170 -14.89 -0.72 -11.84
N ILE A 171 -14.54 -1.23 -10.67
CA ILE A 171 -14.88 -2.57 -10.21
C ILE A 171 -15.91 -2.51 -9.09
N MET A 172 -15.62 -1.74 -8.04
CA MET A 172 -16.50 -1.49 -6.90
C MET A 172 -16.06 -0.18 -6.20
N PRO A 173 -16.80 0.34 -5.21
CA PRO A 173 -16.39 1.55 -4.48
C PRO A 173 -14.92 1.50 -4.08
N ALA A 174 -14.19 2.56 -4.41
CA ALA A 174 -12.76 2.76 -4.14
C ALA A 174 -11.80 1.77 -4.85
N VAL A 175 -12.28 0.89 -5.75
CA VAL A 175 -11.45 -0.11 -6.45
C VAL A 175 -11.58 0.03 -7.96
N TYR A 176 -10.45 0.20 -8.60
CA TYR A 176 -10.32 0.39 -10.04
C TYR A 176 -9.29 -0.59 -10.62
N ARG A 177 -9.47 -0.99 -11.87
CA ARG A 177 -8.59 -1.94 -12.55
C ARG A 177 -8.15 -1.39 -13.90
N LYS A 178 -6.88 -1.56 -14.22
CA LYS A 178 -6.35 -1.28 -15.55
C LYS A 178 -6.73 -2.44 -16.49
N GLY A 179 -7.35 -2.10 -17.65
CA GLY A 179 -7.70 -3.05 -18.71
C GLY A 179 -6.49 -3.60 -19.45
#